data_879be9056b7d0aa57eee3d24b27158fd
#
_entry.id   879be9056b7d0aa57eee3d24b27158fd
#
_cell.length_a   1.000
_cell.length_b   1.000
_cell.length_c   1.000
_cell.angle_alpha   90.00
_cell.angle_beta   90.00
_cell.angle_gamma   90.00
#
_symmetry.space_group_name_H-M   'P 1'
#
loop_
_entity.id
_entity.type
_entity.pdbx_description
1 polymer ?
#
loop_
_entity_poly.entity_id
_entity_poly.type
_entity_poly.pdbx_seq_one_letter_code
_entity_poly.pdbx_strand_id
1 'polypeptide(L)'
;MEGEQTVGQNQKNAQEPDMNQLRKVRRDKLAELQQNGRDPFQITKFDQTHHSLEVKGLYEAHEAELLKDHQTPNVEGMDEEQAKEALKKDYEERRSIMDANPIHVAIAGRMMFKRVMGKASFCNIQDLQGNIQVYVARDAIGTDSYADFKKSDIGDIFGLEGFAFRTRT
;
A
#
# COMPACT_ATOMS: atom_id res chain seq x y z
N MET A 1 58.70 -18.75 16.87
CA MET A 1 57.65 -18.31 17.81
C MET A 1 56.58 -17.69 16.96
N GLU A 2 55.64 -18.52 16.63
CA GLU A 2 54.51 -18.17 15.76
C GLU A 2 53.35 -17.70 16.65
N GLY A 3 52.83 -16.51 16.39
CA GLY A 3 51.67 -15.95 17.08
C GLY A 3 50.44 -16.03 16.18
N GLU A 4 49.59 -17.02 16.41
CA GLU A 4 48.29 -17.14 15.78
C GLU A 4 47.34 -16.03 16.28
N GLN A 5 46.89 -15.19 15.37
CA GLN A 5 45.77 -14.28 15.59
C GLN A 5 44.46 -15.00 15.26
N THR A 6 43.70 -15.37 16.27
CA THR A 6 42.35 -15.87 16.17
C THR A 6 41.40 -14.71 15.87
N VAL A 7 40.90 -14.67 14.63
CA VAL A 7 39.83 -13.77 14.23
C VAL A 7 38.51 -14.36 14.73
N GLY A 8 37.95 -13.75 15.78
CA GLY A 8 36.62 -14.09 16.29
C GLY A 8 35.52 -13.68 15.31
N GLN A 9 34.94 -14.64 14.61
CA GLN A 9 33.72 -14.46 13.84
C GLN A 9 32.52 -14.35 14.78
N ASN A 10 32.05 -13.13 14.98
CA ASN A 10 30.82 -12.85 15.71
C ASN A 10 29.63 -13.03 14.75
N GLN A 11 29.26 -14.28 14.49
CA GLN A 11 28.01 -14.60 13.79
C GLN A 11 26.87 -14.34 14.77
N LYS A 12 26.15 -13.22 14.57
CA LYS A 12 24.82 -13.01 15.14
C LYS A 12 23.88 -14.05 14.53
N ASN A 13 23.67 -15.15 15.24
CA ASN A 13 22.59 -16.09 14.99
C ASN A 13 21.26 -15.34 15.17
N ALA A 14 20.68 -14.86 14.10
CA ALA A 14 19.28 -14.52 14.04
C ALA A 14 18.52 -15.86 14.16
N GLN A 15 18.10 -16.22 15.37
CA GLN A 15 17.25 -17.39 15.59
C GLN A 15 15.97 -17.19 14.76
N GLU A 16 15.68 -18.11 13.84
CA GLU A 16 14.40 -18.18 13.17
C GLU A 16 13.29 -18.24 14.23
N PRO A 17 12.26 -17.39 14.13
CA PRO A 17 11.20 -17.38 15.15
C PRO A 17 10.52 -18.73 15.20
N ASP A 18 10.42 -19.31 16.40
CA ASP A 18 9.74 -20.58 16.61
C ASP A 18 8.31 -20.50 16.06
N MET A 19 7.98 -21.38 15.12
CA MET A 19 6.67 -21.45 14.47
C MET A 19 5.50 -21.54 15.48
N ASN A 20 5.75 -22.12 16.64
CA ASN A 20 4.74 -22.20 17.72
C ASN A 20 4.53 -20.82 18.38
N GLN A 21 5.57 -20.02 18.54
CA GLN A 21 5.44 -18.65 19.06
C GLN A 21 4.68 -17.75 18.07
N LEU A 22 4.95 -17.83 16.78
CA LEU A 22 4.21 -17.09 15.76
C LEU A 22 2.72 -17.45 15.74
N ARG A 23 2.41 -18.74 15.82
CA ARG A 23 1.01 -19.22 15.92
C ARG A 23 0.33 -18.74 17.19
N LYS A 24 1.03 -18.73 18.32
CA LYS A 24 0.51 -18.22 19.58
C LYS A 24 0.17 -16.73 19.47
N VAL A 25 1.10 -15.91 18.99
CA VAL A 25 0.86 -14.46 18.80
C VAL A 25 -0.36 -14.19 17.94
N ARG A 26 -0.55 -14.94 16.84
CA ARG A 26 -1.75 -14.79 15.97
C ARG A 26 -3.04 -15.19 16.67
N ARG A 27 -3.02 -16.24 17.49
CA ARG A 27 -4.19 -16.65 18.30
C ARG A 27 -4.53 -15.61 19.38
N ASP A 28 -3.52 -15.04 20.02
CA ASP A 28 -3.69 -14.01 21.04
C ASP A 28 -4.29 -12.74 20.42
N LYS A 29 -3.83 -12.31 19.24
CA LYS A 29 -4.43 -11.19 18.47
C LYS A 29 -5.90 -11.47 18.11
N LEU A 30 -6.20 -12.69 17.66
CA LEU A 30 -7.57 -13.07 17.33
C LEU A 30 -8.46 -13.02 18.58
N ALA A 31 -7.99 -13.56 19.71
CA ALA A 31 -8.74 -13.52 20.97
C ALA A 31 -8.99 -12.07 21.42
N GLU A 32 -8.01 -11.16 21.29
CA GLU A 32 -8.19 -9.73 21.57
C GLU A 32 -9.28 -9.10 20.69
N LEU A 33 -9.27 -9.39 19.38
CA LEU A 33 -10.30 -8.90 18.47
C LEU A 33 -11.69 -9.43 18.83
N GLN A 34 -11.81 -10.71 19.14
CA GLN A 34 -13.06 -11.34 19.55
C GLN A 34 -13.62 -10.76 20.86
N GLN A 35 -12.77 -10.55 21.87
CA GLN A 35 -13.16 -9.93 23.15
C GLN A 35 -13.65 -8.48 22.96
N ASN A 36 -13.12 -7.76 21.96
CA ASN A 36 -13.53 -6.41 21.62
C ASN A 36 -14.74 -6.36 20.67
N GLY A 37 -15.41 -7.49 20.41
CA GLY A 37 -16.57 -7.56 19.51
C GLY A 37 -16.25 -7.36 18.03
N ARG A 38 -15.00 -7.55 17.64
CA ARG A 38 -14.50 -7.37 16.25
C ARG A 38 -13.94 -8.66 15.69
N ASP A 39 -14.65 -9.76 15.85
CA ASP A 39 -14.25 -11.07 15.35
C ASP A 39 -14.23 -11.05 13.80
N PRO A 40 -13.05 -11.18 13.16
CA PRO A 40 -12.94 -11.15 11.70
C PRO A 40 -13.66 -12.32 11.02
N PHE A 41 -13.91 -13.42 11.72
CA PHE A 41 -14.65 -14.58 11.19
C PHE A 41 -16.17 -14.37 11.15
N GLN A 42 -16.68 -13.30 11.77
CA GLN A 42 -18.09 -12.89 11.63
C GLN A 42 -18.31 -12.05 10.35
N ILE A 43 -17.24 -11.55 9.74
CA ILE A 43 -17.31 -10.82 8.47
C ILE A 43 -17.37 -11.85 7.34
N THR A 44 -18.58 -12.19 6.92
CA THR A 44 -18.82 -13.22 5.89
C THR A 44 -18.96 -12.66 4.49
N LYS A 45 -19.11 -11.33 4.33
CA LYS A 45 -19.31 -10.65 3.06
C LYS A 45 -18.59 -9.29 3.05
N PHE A 46 -17.98 -8.96 1.93
CA PHE A 46 -17.50 -7.63 1.60
C PHE A 46 -17.97 -7.28 0.18
N ASP A 47 -18.59 -6.11 0.01
CA ASP A 47 -19.15 -5.69 -1.28
C ASP A 47 -18.04 -5.09 -2.15
N GLN A 48 -17.22 -5.98 -2.68
CA GLN A 48 -16.15 -5.65 -3.63
C GLN A 48 -16.75 -5.15 -4.95
N THR A 49 -16.25 -3.99 -5.43
CA THR A 49 -16.71 -3.41 -6.71
C THR A 49 -15.79 -3.79 -7.87
N HIS A 50 -14.50 -3.91 -7.63
CA HIS A 50 -13.50 -4.15 -8.68
C HIS A 50 -12.38 -5.07 -8.19
N HIS A 51 -11.75 -5.76 -9.14
CA HIS A 51 -10.48 -6.45 -8.93
C HIS A 51 -9.28 -5.56 -9.30
N SER A 52 -8.09 -5.97 -8.88
CA SER A 52 -6.86 -5.18 -9.01
C SER A 52 -6.54 -4.75 -10.46
N LEU A 53 -6.73 -5.62 -11.45
CA LEU A 53 -6.51 -5.28 -12.87
C LEU A 53 -7.64 -4.38 -13.42
N GLU A 54 -8.86 -4.59 -12.98
CA GLU A 54 -10.00 -3.74 -13.36
C GLU A 54 -9.81 -2.30 -12.89
N VAL A 55 -9.33 -2.10 -11.65
CA VAL A 55 -9.00 -0.76 -11.12
C VAL A 55 -7.94 -0.08 -11.98
N LYS A 56 -6.90 -0.80 -12.39
CA LYS A 56 -5.83 -0.25 -13.24
C LYS A 56 -6.37 0.16 -14.61
N GLY A 57 -7.10 -0.73 -15.27
CA GLY A 57 -7.71 -0.44 -16.57
C GLY A 57 -8.74 0.70 -16.53
N LEU A 58 -9.56 0.74 -15.47
CA LEU A 58 -10.52 1.81 -15.25
C LEU A 58 -9.81 3.16 -15.06
N TYR A 59 -8.74 3.19 -14.25
CA TYR A 59 -7.95 4.40 -14.04
C TYR A 59 -7.31 4.89 -15.34
N GLU A 60 -6.69 4.00 -16.12
CA GLU A 60 -6.06 4.33 -17.39
C GLU A 60 -7.06 4.89 -18.41
N ALA A 61 -8.23 4.28 -18.54
CA ALA A 61 -9.28 4.75 -19.43
C ALA A 61 -9.82 6.11 -19.00
N HIS A 62 -10.04 6.32 -17.70
CA HIS A 62 -10.53 7.57 -17.13
C HIS A 62 -9.50 8.70 -17.28
N GLU A 63 -8.23 8.43 -17.00
CA GLU A 63 -7.13 9.37 -17.21
C GLU A 63 -7.04 9.78 -18.69
N ALA A 64 -7.09 8.82 -19.61
CA ALA A 64 -7.05 9.09 -21.04
C ALA A 64 -8.19 9.98 -21.52
N GLU A 65 -9.41 9.78 -21.01
CA GLU A 65 -10.57 10.62 -21.36
C GLU A 65 -10.44 12.03 -20.79
N LEU A 66 -10.08 12.17 -19.52
CA LEU A 66 -9.96 13.46 -18.86
C LEU A 66 -8.81 14.31 -19.40
N LEU A 67 -7.73 13.66 -19.81
CA LEU A 67 -6.51 14.33 -20.29
C LEU A 67 -6.37 14.35 -21.82
N LYS A 68 -7.41 14.00 -22.57
CA LYS A 68 -7.38 13.95 -24.04
C LYS A 68 -6.94 15.26 -24.69
N ASP A 69 -7.34 16.40 -24.12
CA ASP A 69 -7.00 17.75 -24.61
C ASP A 69 -5.83 18.38 -23.83
N HIS A 70 -5.26 17.68 -22.86
CA HIS A 70 -4.14 18.17 -22.06
C HIS A 70 -2.85 18.10 -22.87
N GLN A 71 -2.14 19.22 -22.94
CA GLN A 71 -0.87 19.30 -23.67
C GLN A 71 0.30 19.12 -22.71
N THR A 72 1.03 18.04 -22.88
CA THR A 72 2.29 17.83 -22.14
C THR A 72 3.32 18.89 -22.57
N PRO A 73 4.03 19.55 -21.65
CA PRO A 73 5.00 20.57 -21.99
C PRO A 73 6.15 19.99 -22.82
N ASN A 74 6.50 20.70 -23.90
CA ASN A 74 7.72 20.37 -24.64
C ASN A 74 8.92 20.94 -23.87
N VAL A 75 9.76 20.07 -23.35
CA VAL A 75 10.97 20.45 -22.58
C VAL A 75 12.25 20.43 -23.43
N GLU A 76 12.12 20.18 -24.72
CA GLU A 76 13.25 20.13 -25.65
C GLU A 76 13.91 21.53 -25.77
N GLY A 77 15.20 21.61 -25.47
CA GLY A 77 15.96 22.87 -25.48
C GLY A 77 15.89 23.72 -24.21
N MET A 78 15.17 23.26 -23.18
CA MET A 78 15.16 23.85 -21.82
C MET A 78 16.41 23.42 -21.04
N ASP A 79 16.85 24.25 -20.09
CA ASP A 79 17.80 23.80 -19.09
C ASP A 79 17.16 22.82 -18.11
N GLU A 80 17.99 22.13 -17.31
CA GLU A 80 17.53 21.06 -16.40
C GLU A 80 16.53 21.58 -15.34
N GLU A 81 16.71 22.78 -14.85
CA GLU A 81 15.86 23.38 -13.82
C GLU A 81 14.50 23.78 -14.40
N GLN A 82 14.50 24.43 -15.56
CA GLN A 82 13.28 24.81 -16.30
C GLN A 82 12.47 23.58 -16.71
N ALA A 83 13.13 22.56 -17.25
CA ALA A 83 12.48 21.30 -17.62
C ALA A 83 11.82 20.61 -16.41
N LYS A 84 12.54 20.57 -15.28
CA LYS A 84 12.02 20.00 -14.03
C LYS A 84 10.82 20.77 -13.48
N GLU A 85 10.85 22.08 -13.55
CA GLU A 85 9.73 22.92 -13.10
C GLU A 85 8.50 22.75 -14.01
N ALA A 86 8.70 22.72 -15.34
CA ALA A 86 7.63 22.50 -16.30
C ALA A 86 6.95 21.14 -16.10
N LEU A 87 7.73 20.07 -15.93
CA LEU A 87 7.21 18.73 -15.67
C LEU A 87 6.52 18.61 -14.31
N LYS A 88 7.01 19.33 -13.31
CA LYS A 88 6.36 19.39 -11.99
C LYS A 88 4.99 20.06 -12.08
N LYS A 89 4.89 21.18 -12.80
CA LYS A 89 3.64 21.89 -13.01
C LYS A 89 2.63 21.04 -13.78
N ASP A 90 3.06 20.39 -14.86
CA ASP A 90 2.25 19.44 -15.62
C ASP A 90 1.69 18.31 -14.73
N TYR A 91 2.53 17.72 -13.91
CA TYR A 91 2.12 16.70 -12.97
C TYR A 91 1.07 17.22 -11.98
N GLU A 92 1.24 18.41 -11.43
CA GLU A 92 0.30 19.02 -10.48
C GLU A 92 -1.04 19.35 -11.16
N GLU A 93 -1.03 19.82 -12.41
CA GLU A 93 -2.25 20.09 -13.19
C GLU A 93 -3.00 18.78 -13.50
N ARG A 94 -2.32 17.77 -14.02
CA ARG A 94 -2.93 16.46 -14.29
C ARG A 94 -3.51 15.83 -13.02
N ARG A 95 -2.76 15.90 -11.92
CA ARG A 95 -3.24 15.43 -10.64
C ARG A 95 -4.49 16.17 -10.17
N SER A 96 -4.51 17.49 -10.31
CA SER A 96 -5.69 18.30 -9.93
C SER A 96 -6.94 17.91 -10.73
N ILE A 97 -6.80 17.61 -12.04
CA ILE A 97 -7.89 17.13 -12.88
C ILE A 97 -8.39 15.77 -12.38
N MET A 98 -7.51 14.85 -12.07
CA MET A 98 -7.85 13.51 -11.56
C MET A 98 -8.47 13.58 -10.16
N ASP A 99 -7.94 14.40 -9.27
CA ASP A 99 -8.45 14.59 -7.90
C ASP A 99 -9.87 15.22 -7.90
N ALA A 100 -10.18 16.04 -8.92
CA ALA A 100 -11.53 16.61 -9.13
C ALA A 100 -12.54 15.57 -9.68
N ASN A 101 -12.07 14.45 -10.23
CA ASN A 101 -12.88 13.39 -10.82
C ASN A 101 -12.49 12.01 -10.22
N PRO A 102 -12.68 11.80 -8.91
CA PRO A 102 -12.16 10.63 -8.22
C PRO A 102 -12.92 9.35 -8.62
N ILE A 103 -12.18 8.26 -8.77
CA ILE A 103 -12.72 6.91 -8.98
C ILE A 103 -12.78 6.21 -7.64
N HIS A 104 -13.99 6.03 -7.11
CA HIS A 104 -14.19 5.28 -5.86
C HIS A 104 -14.24 3.78 -6.16
N VAL A 105 -13.48 2.99 -5.40
CA VAL A 105 -13.39 1.54 -5.56
C VAL A 105 -13.40 0.84 -4.20
N ALA A 106 -13.96 -0.37 -4.19
CA ALA A 106 -13.84 -1.31 -3.08
C ALA A 106 -13.16 -2.58 -3.61
N ILE A 107 -12.04 -2.93 -3.01
CA ILE A 107 -11.23 -4.09 -3.38
C ILE A 107 -11.02 -5.02 -2.19
N ALA A 108 -10.87 -6.30 -2.43
CA ALA A 108 -10.55 -7.27 -1.39
C ALA A 108 -9.44 -8.21 -1.84
N GLY A 109 -8.61 -8.62 -0.89
CA GLY A 109 -7.52 -9.54 -1.19
C GLY A 109 -6.59 -9.78 -0.02
N ARG A 110 -5.52 -10.51 -0.28
CA ARG A 110 -4.50 -10.86 0.71
C ARG A 110 -3.39 -9.82 0.73
N MET A 111 -3.05 -9.35 1.92
CA MET A 111 -1.90 -8.46 2.10
C MET A 111 -0.60 -9.24 1.93
N MET A 112 0.16 -8.92 0.90
CA MET A 112 1.43 -9.58 0.56
C MET A 112 2.65 -8.81 1.04
N PHE A 113 2.51 -7.52 1.25
CA PHE A 113 3.58 -6.63 1.71
C PHE A 113 2.98 -5.48 2.50
N LYS A 114 3.71 -5.01 3.52
CA LYS A 114 3.34 -3.84 4.31
C LYS A 114 4.59 -3.04 4.71
N ARG A 115 4.54 -1.73 4.49
CA ARG A 115 5.56 -0.77 4.93
C ARG A 115 4.90 0.38 5.68
N VAL A 116 5.17 0.46 6.98
CA VAL A 116 4.65 1.54 7.85
C VAL A 116 5.64 2.71 7.87
N MET A 117 5.14 3.92 7.61
CA MET A 117 5.92 5.15 7.58
C MET A 117 5.22 6.24 8.42
N GLY A 118 5.24 6.07 9.74
CA GLY A 118 4.63 7.02 10.68
C GLY A 118 3.11 7.13 10.55
N LYS A 119 2.61 8.21 9.94
CA LYS A 119 1.18 8.48 9.75
C LYS A 119 0.59 7.87 8.47
N ALA A 120 1.41 7.27 7.65
CA ALA A 120 1.01 6.63 6.40
C ALA A 120 1.67 5.26 6.26
N SER A 121 1.08 4.41 5.46
CA SER A 121 1.60 3.08 5.14
C SER A 121 1.33 2.75 3.69
N PHE A 122 2.19 1.93 3.12
CA PHE A 122 1.93 1.24 1.86
C PHE A 122 1.76 -0.25 2.12
N CYS A 123 0.81 -0.85 1.44
CA CYS A 123 0.69 -2.30 1.38
C CYS A 123 0.36 -2.75 -0.04
N ASN A 124 0.69 -4.00 -0.35
CA ASN A 124 0.26 -4.65 -1.59
C ASN A 124 -0.81 -5.66 -1.27
N ILE A 125 -1.93 -5.55 -1.96
CA ILE A 125 -3.06 -6.46 -1.88
C ILE A 125 -3.07 -7.31 -3.15
N GLN A 126 -3.11 -8.62 -2.96
CA GLN A 126 -3.25 -9.60 -4.03
C GLN A 126 -4.65 -10.17 -4.04
N ASP A 127 -5.29 -10.13 -5.19
CA ASP A 127 -6.57 -10.77 -5.48
C ASP A 127 -6.44 -11.85 -6.56
N LEU A 128 -7.56 -12.28 -7.16
CA LEU A 128 -7.59 -13.27 -8.22
C LEU A 128 -6.96 -12.83 -9.54
N GLN A 129 -6.93 -11.51 -9.79
CA GLN A 129 -6.44 -10.94 -11.05
C GLN A 129 -5.00 -10.44 -10.96
N GLY A 130 -4.51 -10.11 -9.76
CA GLY A 130 -3.13 -9.62 -9.62
C GLY A 130 -2.87 -8.90 -8.30
N ASN A 131 -2.00 -7.90 -8.37
CA ASN A 131 -1.59 -7.10 -7.22
C ASN A 131 -1.88 -5.61 -7.46
N ILE A 132 -2.31 -4.93 -6.40
CA ILE A 132 -2.43 -3.48 -6.38
C ILE A 132 -1.77 -2.91 -5.13
N GLN A 133 -1.07 -1.78 -5.28
CA GLN A 133 -0.53 -1.05 -4.15
C GLN A 133 -1.62 -0.17 -3.54
N VAL A 134 -1.70 -0.19 -2.22
CA VAL A 134 -2.64 0.62 -1.44
C VAL A 134 -1.87 1.55 -0.54
N TYR A 135 -2.27 2.82 -0.53
CA TYR A 135 -1.79 3.85 0.39
C TYR A 135 -2.82 4.02 1.51
N VAL A 136 -2.40 3.76 2.74
CA VAL A 136 -3.25 3.86 3.92
C VAL A 136 -2.79 5.04 4.75
N ALA A 137 -3.58 6.12 4.79
CA ALA A 137 -3.28 7.30 5.59
C ALA A 137 -4.09 7.30 6.88
N ARG A 138 -3.41 7.55 8.02
CA ARG A 138 -4.08 7.65 9.34
C ARG A 138 -5.18 8.70 9.35
N ASP A 139 -4.92 9.84 8.70
CA ASP A 139 -5.84 10.97 8.71
C ASP A 139 -7.08 10.71 7.82
N ALA A 140 -7.02 9.71 6.92
CA ALA A 140 -8.16 9.28 6.11
C ALA A 140 -9.04 8.23 6.81
N ILE A 141 -8.43 7.24 7.48
CA ILE A 141 -9.17 6.13 8.10
C ILE A 141 -9.37 6.28 9.61
N GLY A 142 -8.79 7.30 10.22
CA GLY A 142 -8.83 7.55 11.66
C GLY A 142 -7.72 6.83 12.45
N THR A 143 -7.47 7.32 13.64
CA THR A 143 -6.35 6.86 14.49
C THR A 143 -6.51 5.40 14.91
N ASP A 144 -7.72 4.99 15.28
CA ASP A 144 -8.00 3.64 15.79
C ASP A 144 -7.91 2.61 14.68
N SER A 145 -8.56 2.85 13.54
CA SER A 145 -8.48 1.96 12.37
C SER A 145 -7.04 1.85 11.85
N TYR A 146 -6.28 2.94 11.89
CA TYR A 146 -4.87 2.91 11.50
C TYR A 146 -3.99 2.14 12.49
N ALA A 147 -4.29 2.21 13.80
CA ALA A 147 -3.61 1.42 14.82
C ALA A 147 -3.86 -0.08 14.63
N ASP A 148 -5.09 -0.47 14.28
CA ASP A 148 -5.44 -1.85 13.96
C ASP A 148 -4.76 -2.32 12.67
N PHE A 149 -4.78 -1.50 11.63
CA PHE A 149 -4.03 -1.79 10.39
C PHE A 149 -2.54 -2.03 10.67
N LYS A 150 -1.92 -1.26 11.55
CA LYS A 150 -0.51 -1.48 11.92
C LYS A 150 -0.27 -2.82 12.61
N LYS A 151 -1.23 -3.29 13.41
CA LYS A 151 -1.16 -4.59 14.12
C LYS A 151 -1.39 -5.80 13.20
N SER A 152 -1.97 -5.61 12.03
CA SER A 152 -2.26 -6.70 11.08
C SER A 152 -0.99 -7.38 10.58
N ASP A 153 -1.11 -8.61 10.14
CA ASP A 153 0.00 -9.42 9.66
C ASP A 153 -0.02 -9.59 8.13
N ILE A 154 1.17 -9.81 7.55
CA ILE A 154 1.28 -10.24 6.16
C ILE A 154 0.56 -11.59 6.03
N GLY A 155 -0.28 -11.73 5.02
CA GLY A 155 -1.15 -12.88 4.80
C GLY A 155 -2.59 -12.69 5.24
N ASP A 156 -2.91 -11.62 6.00
CA ASP A 156 -4.28 -11.29 6.36
C ASP A 156 -5.09 -10.88 5.11
N ILE A 157 -6.41 -11.16 5.17
CA ILE A 157 -7.36 -10.75 4.12
C ILE A 157 -7.99 -9.42 4.52
N PHE A 158 -7.98 -8.48 3.57
CA PHE A 158 -8.56 -7.14 3.75
C PHE A 158 -9.63 -6.85 2.72
N GLY A 159 -10.70 -6.18 3.17
CA GLY A 159 -11.57 -5.37 2.34
C GLY A 159 -11.19 -3.91 2.53
N LEU A 160 -11.04 -3.17 1.45
CA LEU A 160 -10.56 -1.79 1.44
C LEU A 160 -11.42 -0.96 0.49
N GLU A 161 -11.85 0.20 0.97
CA GLU A 161 -12.57 1.20 0.17
C GLU A 161 -11.73 2.46 0.07
N GLY A 162 -11.73 3.10 -1.09
CA GLY A 162 -10.98 4.32 -1.30
C GLY A 162 -11.01 4.80 -2.75
N PHE A 163 -10.07 5.65 -3.08
CA PHE A 163 -9.97 6.25 -4.41
C PHE A 163 -8.73 5.73 -5.15
N ALA A 164 -8.91 5.43 -6.44
CA ALA A 164 -7.80 5.08 -7.30
C ALA A 164 -6.97 6.31 -7.64
N PHE A 165 -5.65 6.20 -7.55
CA PHE A 165 -4.72 7.26 -7.92
C PHE A 165 -3.40 6.68 -8.42
N ARG A 166 -2.62 7.47 -9.13
CA ARG A 166 -1.27 7.09 -9.57
C ARG A 166 -0.23 7.76 -8.69
N THR A 167 0.73 6.97 -8.19
CA THR A 167 1.89 7.50 -7.48
C THR A 167 2.86 8.18 -8.46
N ARG A 168 3.65 9.11 -7.98
CA ARG A 168 4.63 9.85 -8.79
C ARG A 168 5.81 8.98 -9.26
N THR A 169 6.04 7.85 -8.58
CA THR A 169 7.14 6.91 -8.86
C THR A 169 6.59 5.53 -9.14
#